data_3317f1a2d1a279f7997207f2568abb4d
#
_entry.id   3317f1a2d1a279f7997207f2568abb4d
#
_cell.length_a   1.000
_cell.length_b   1.000
_cell.length_c   1.000
_cell.angle_alpha   90.00
_cell.angle_beta   90.00
_cell.angle_gamma   90.00
#
_symmetry.space_group_name_H-M   'P 1'
#
loop_
_entity.id
_entity.type
_entity.pdbx_description
1 polymer ?
#
loop_
_entity_poly.entity_id
_entity_poly.type
_entity_poly.pdbx_seq_one_letter_code
_entity_poly.pdbx_strand_id
1 'polypeptide(L)' 'MHGFYIDEKNKFINVDIIIDFKIKDRNKLYQKILNEIKNEYKGYRINLTLDVDVSD' A
#
# COMPACT_ATOMS: atom_id res chain seq x y z
N MET A 1 -5.72 4.09 -6.36
CA MET A 1 -5.14 4.44 -5.04
C MET A 1 -6.10 5.33 -4.29
N HIS A 2 -6.37 4.98 -3.06
CA HIS A 2 -7.37 5.68 -2.29
C HIS A 2 -6.79 6.78 -1.40
N GLY A 3 -5.64 6.55 -0.82
CA GLY A 3 -5.00 7.54 0.02
C GLY A 3 -3.51 7.31 0.15
N PHE A 4 -2.78 8.39 0.29
CA PHE A 4 -1.33 8.34 0.43
C PHE A 4 -0.91 9.46 1.37
N TYR A 5 -0.23 9.10 2.45
CA TYR A 5 0.21 10.06 3.44
C TYR A 5 1.67 9.80 3.80
N ILE A 6 2.49 10.85 3.75
CA ILE A 6 3.88 10.77 4.15
C ILE A 6 4.15 11.73 5.29
N ASP A 7 4.73 11.20 6.37
CA ASP A 7 5.22 12.00 7.48
C ASP A 7 6.74 11.94 7.47
N GLU A 8 7.35 12.96 6.91
CA GLU A 8 8.80 13.02 6.78
C GLU A 8 9.50 13.17 8.11
N LYS A 9 8.86 13.83 9.05
CA LYS A 9 9.43 14.07 10.37
C LYS A 9 9.59 12.77 11.15
N ASN A 10 8.56 11.93 11.11
CA ASN A 10 8.55 10.65 11.82
C ASN A 10 8.95 9.48 10.94
N LYS A 11 9.28 9.75 9.68
CA LYS A 11 9.65 8.72 8.71
C LYS A 11 8.59 7.63 8.61
N PHE A 12 7.37 8.05 8.37
CA PHE A 12 6.22 7.16 8.31
C PHE A 12 5.42 7.40 7.04
N ILE A 13 5.01 6.31 6.40
CA ILE A 13 4.19 6.36 5.19
C ILE A 13 2.97 5.49 5.41
N ASN A 14 1.81 6.05 5.10
CA ASN A 14 0.55 5.31 5.13
C ASN A 14 -0.04 5.29 3.73
N VAL A 15 -0.27 4.10 3.20
CA VAL A 15 -0.83 3.92 1.86
C VAL A 15 -2.07 3.07 1.97
N ASP A 16 -3.16 3.56 1.39
CA ASP A 16 -4.42 2.86 1.37
C ASP A 16 -4.85 2.69 -0.08
N ILE A 17 -4.95 1.44 -0.52
CA ILE A 17 -5.24 1.11 -1.91
C ILE A 17 -6.49 0.23 -1.96
N ILE A 18 -7.40 0.58 -2.88
CA ILE A 18 -8.59 -0.23 -3.13
C ILE A 18 -8.32 -1.06 -4.39
N ILE A 19 -8.50 -2.36 -4.28
CA ILE A 19 -8.27 -3.27 -5.39
C ILE A 19 -9.57 -3.99 -5.76
N ASP A 20 -9.61 -4.47 -7.00
CA ASP A 20 -10.74 -5.24 -7.50
C ASP A 20 -10.79 -6.60 -6.78
N PHE A 21 -12.00 -7.03 -6.40
CA PHE A 21 -12.18 -8.32 -5.75
C PHE A 21 -11.77 -9.50 -6.64
N LYS A 22 -11.66 -9.28 -7.94
CA LYS A 22 -11.26 -10.32 -8.88
C LYS A 22 -9.78 -10.65 -8.83
N ILE A 23 -8.98 -9.83 -8.17
CA ILE A 23 -7.55 -10.11 -8.04
C ILE A 23 -7.37 -11.34 -7.16
N LYS A 24 -6.77 -12.37 -7.73
CA LYS A 24 -6.65 -13.67 -7.07
C LYS A 24 -5.53 -13.71 -6.06
N ASP A 25 -4.39 -13.10 -6.39
CA ASP A 25 -3.21 -13.15 -5.53
C ASP A 25 -2.95 -11.78 -4.93
N ARG A 26 -3.72 -11.45 -3.92
CA ARG A 26 -3.57 -10.17 -3.22
C ARG A 26 -2.27 -10.09 -2.45
N ASN A 27 -1.80 -11.22 -1.96
CA ASN A 27 -0.57 -11.28 -1.20
C ASN A 27 0.63 -10.89 -2.06
N LYS A 28 0.65 -11.41 -3.27
CA LYS A 28 1.71 -11.10 -4.22
C LYS A 28 1.68 -9.63 -4.61
N LEU A 29 0.49 -9.09 -4.84
CA LEU A 29 0.32 -7.68 -5.15
C LEU A 29 0.78 -6.80 -3.99
N TYR A 30 0.41 -7.17 -2.77
CA TYR A 30 0.83 -6.46 -1.57
C TYR A 30 2.35 -6.39 -1.47
N GLN A 31 3.02 -7.53 -1.64
CA GLN A 31 4.47 -7.59 -1.54
C GLN A 31 5.15 -6.77 -2.63
N LYS A 32 4.60 -6.80 -3.83
CA LYS A 32 5.14 -6.02 -4.94
C LYS A 32 5.07 -4.52 -4.64
N ILE A 33 3.91 -4.05 -4.22
CA ILE A 33 3.72 -2.63 -3.92
C ILE A 33 4.60 -2.22 -2.74
N LEU A 34 4.62 -3.04 -1.70
CA LEU A 34 5.42 -2.76 -0.52
C LEU A 34 6.91 -2.65 -0.86
N ASN A 35 7.41 -3.55 -1.70
CA ASN A 35 8.80 -3.51 -2.12
C ASN A 35 9.12 -2.26 -2.91
N GLU A 36 8.23 -1.84 -3.78
CA GLU A 36 8.41 -0.62 -4.56
C GLU A 36 8.50 0.61 -3.66
N ILE A 37 7.60 0.69 -2.68
CA ILE A 37 7.58 1.83 -1.76
C ILE A 37 8.84 1.81 -0.89
N LYS A 38 9.23 0.66 -0.39
CA LYS A 38 10.45 0.53 0.42
C LYS A 38 11.68 0.95 -0.36
N ASN A 39 11.71 0.64 -1.64
CA ASN A 39 12.84 0.98 -2.49
C ASN A 39 12.93 2.49 -2.71
N GLU A 40 11.78 3.14 -2.85
CA GLU A 40 11.71 4.59 -3.03
C GLU A 40 11.98 5.36 -1.74
N TYR A 41 11.49 4.84 -0.61
CA TYR A 41 11.53 5.53 0.67
C TYR A 41 12.24 4.67 1.71
N LYS A 42 13.54 4.51 1.54
CA LYS A 42 14.35 3.73 2.46
C LYS A 42 14.41 4.39 3.82
N GLY A 43 14.27 3.60 4.86
CA GLY A 43 14.29 4.09 6.21
C GLY A 43 12.95 4.56 6.75
N TYR A 44 11.90 4.50 5.93
CA TYR A 44 10.57 4.85 6.37
C TYR A 44 9.82 3.63 6.87
N ARG A 45 8.96 3.85 7.86
CA ARG A 45 7.98 2.85 8.24
C ARG A 45 6.83 2.93 7.26
N ILE A 46 6.40 1.79 6.75
CA ILE A 46 5.35 1.76 5.74
C ILE A 46 4.17 0.96 6.26
N ASN A 47 3.01 1.61 6.26
CA ASN A 47 1.75 0.96 6.57
C ASN A 47 0.93 0.88 5.28
N LEU A 48 0.87 -0.30 4.71
CA LEU A 48 0.16 -0.53 3.46
C LEU A 48 -1.11 -1.32 3.72
N THR A 49 -2.24 -0.77 3.30
CA THR A 49 -3.53 -1.41 3.44
C THR A 49 -4.12 -1.66 2.06
N LEU A 50 -4.54 -2.89 1.82
CA LEU A 50 -5.26 -3.23 0.61
C LEU A 50 -6.70 -3.54 0.97
N ASP A 51 -7.61 -2.69 0.50
CA ASP A 51 -9.04 -2.90 0.66
C ASP A 51 -9.60 -3.51 -0.60
N VAL A 52 -10.55 -4.41 -0.44
CA VAL A 52 -11.20 -5.05 -1.57
C VAL A 52 -12.50 -4.31 -1.86
N ASP A 53 -12.65 -3.88 -3.10
CA ASP A 53 -13.88 -3.24 -3.53
C ASP A 53 -14.92 -4.32 -3.83
N VAL A 54 -15.91 -4.40 -2.97
CA VAL A 54 -17.01 -5.35 -3.10
C VAL A 54 -18.25 -4.56 -3.49
N SER A 55 -18.23 -4.01 -4.68
CA SER A 55 -19.39 -3.24 -5.13
C SER A 55 -20.47 -4.20 -5.64
N ASP A 56 -21.67 -3.84 -5.33
CA ASP A 56 -22.84 -4.60 -5.80
C ASP A 56 -23.14 -4.32 -7.25
#